data_1b45cd5ae997064cea7ef0d59092c5e6
#
_entry.id   1b45cd5ae997064cea7ef0d59092c5e6
#
_cell.length_a   1.000
_cell.length_b   1.000
_cell.length_c   1.000
_cell.angle_alpha   90.00
_cell.angle_beta   90.00
_cell.angle_gamma   90.00
#
_symmetry.space_group_name_H-M   'P 1'
#
loop_
_entity.id
_entity.type
_entity.pdbx_description
1 polymer ?
#
loop_
_entity_poly.entity_id
_entity_poly.type
_entity_poly.pdbx_seq_one_letter_code
_entity_poly.pdbx_strand_id
1 'polypeptide(L)'
;VVRVPPLGDRWPFVLGAVAQGNALVLVPSLAQARTVLGRLRQRGVPSALAGRDWAAGAAGATVVGGRAAAFAPVGELAAVLMIDEHDEVYQEERAPTWHAREVVLERARRARVPCVLTSPMPTPEAAALGPVLEVSRSEERAGWPLVEVVDPREDGSSRGTLWTERVVRVIRDADRVA
;
A
#
# COMPACT_ATOMS: atom_id res chain seq x y z
N VAL A 1 1.27 -13.10 4.33
CA VAL A 1 1.21 -11.69 4.78
C VAL A 1 2.59 -11.24 5.23
N VAL A 2 2.99 -9.99 4.92
CA VAL A 2 4.28 -9.44 5.34
C VAL A 2 4.04 -8.16 6.15
N ARG A 3 4.57 -8.13 7.36
CA ARG A 3 4.55 -6.93 8.19
C ARG A 3 5.70 -6.02 7.78
N VAL A 4 5.37 -4.84 7.29
CA VAL A 4 6.32 -3.82 6.83
C VAL A 4 6.02 -2.53 7.60
N PRO A 5 6.98 -1.96 8.34
CA PRO A 5 6.73 -0.77 9.15
C PRO A 5 6.31 0.43 8.28
N PRO A 6 5.66 1.47 8.84
CA PRO A 6 5.07 2.57 8.08
C PRO A 6 6.03 3.26 7.11
N LEU A 7 7.27 3.50 7.51
CA LEU A 7 8.30 4.12 6.68
C LEU A 7 9.14 3.11 5.86
N GLY A 8 8.81 1.80 5.98
CA GLY A 8 9.50 0.75 5.24
C GLY A 8 9.27 0.87 3.74
N ASP A 9 10.28 0.55 2.94
CA ASP A 9 10.15 0.59 1.48
C ASP A 9 9.29 -0.57 0.96
N ARG A 10 8.20 -0.26 0.23
CA ARG A 10 7.33 -1.25 -0.42
C ARG A 10 7.81 -1.63 -1.82
N TRP A 11 8.81 -0.91 -2.33
CA TRP A 11 9.29 -1.12 -3.69
C TRP A 11 9.87 -2.51 -3.97
N PRO A 12 10.63 -3.14 -3.07
CA PRO A 12 11.12 -4.51 -3.26
C PRO A 12 9.99 -5.52 -3.50
N PHE A 13 8.83 -5.33 -2.87
CA PHE A 13 7.66 -6.20 -3.07
C PHE A 13 7.05 -6.01 -4.47
N VAL A 14 7.02 -4.76 -4.97
CA VAL A 14 6.60 -4.48 -6.35
C VAL A 14 7.53 -5.16 -7.35
N LEU A 15 8.84 -5.04 -7.14
CA LEU A 15 9.83 -5.71 -7.99
C LEU A 15 9.70 -7.23 -7.92
N GLY A 16 9.52 -7.79 -6.73
CA GLY A 16 9.29 -9.23 -6.55
C GLY A 16 8.04 -9.74 -7.27
N ALA A 17 6.96 -8.97 -7.26
CA ALA A 17 5.74 -9.32 -7.96
C ALA A 17 5.94 -9.29 -9.50
N VAL A 18 6.54 -8.23 -10.06
CA VAL A 18 6.76 -8.13 -11.51
C VAL A 18 7.84 -9.08 -12.03
N ALA A 19 8.73 -9.54 -11.16
CA ALA A 19 9.72 -10.57 -11.52
C ALA A 19 9.07 -11.95 -11.80
N GLN A 20 7.84 -12.18 -11.32
CA GLN A 20 7.08 -13.39 -11.62
C GLN A 20 6.40 -13.31 -13.00
N GLY A 21 6.24 -12.11 -13.57
CA GLY A 21 5.51 -11.84 -14.79
C GLY A 21 4.50 -10.71 -14.63
N ASN A 22 3.37 -10.78 -15.37
CA ASN A 22 2.32 -9.76 -15.31
C ASN A 22 1.65 -9.77 -13.93
N ALA A 23 1.81 -8.70 -13.18
CA ALA A 23 1.30 -8.60 -11.83
C ALA A 23 0.05 -7.73 -11.73
N LEU A 24 -0.77 -8.01 -10.72
CA LEU A 24 -1.82 -7.11 -10.24
C LEU A 24 -1.34 -6.47 -8.94
N VAL A 25 -1.17 -5.15 -8.96
CA VAL A 25 -0.67 -4.39 -7.81
C VAL A 25 -1.75 -3.41 -7.33
N LEU A 26 -2.24 -3.63 -6.12
CA LEU A 26 -3.18 -2.73 -5.45
C LEU A 26 -2.43 -1.80 -4.50
N VAL A 27 -2.78 -0.51 -4.54
CA VAL A 27 -2.25 0.54 -3.66
C VAL A 27 -3.39 1.40 -3.12
N PRO A 28 -3.26 2.01 -1.93
CA PRO A 28 -4.35 2.76 -1.30
C PRO A 28 -4.81 3.98 -2.10
N SER A 29 -3.93 4.64 -2.84
CA SER A 29 -4.28 5.89 -3.51
C SER A 29 -3.88 5.94 -4.98
N LEU A 30 -4.59 6.77 -5.76
CA LEU A 30 -4.26 7.02 -7.15
C LEU A 30 -2.88 7.70 -7.32
N ALA A 31 -2.47 8.51 -6.36
CA ALA A 31 -1.14 9.12 -6.35
C ALA A 31 -0.05 8.04 -6.26
N GLN A 32 -0.18 7.11 -5.33
CA GLN A 32 0.73 5.97 -5.21
C GLN A 32 0.71 5.10 -6.47
N ALA A 33 -0.47 4.84 -7.06
CA ALA A 33 -0.56 4.09 -8.30
C ALA A 33 0.23 4.75 -9.43
N ARG A 34 0.14 6.06 -9.58
CA ARG A 34 0.91 6.83 -10.58
C ARG A 34 2.41 6.77 -10.32
N THR A 35 2.83 6.87 -9.06
CA THR A 35 4.24 6.74 -8.66
C THR A 35 4.79 5.35 -9.01
N VAL A 36 4.08 4.30 -8.64
CA VAL A 36 4.47 2.90 -8.97
C VAL A 36 4.57 2.73 -10.49
N LEU A 37 3.55 3.19 -11.24
CA LEU A 37 3.55 3.13 -12.71
C LEU A 37 4.75 3.87 -13.33
N GLY A 38 5.04 5.07 -12.86
CA GLY A 38 6.19 5.86 -13.32
C GLY A 38 7.50 5.09 -13.13
N ARG A 39 7.69 4.53 -11.94
CA ARG A 39 8.89 3.73 -11.61
C ARG A 39 9.00 2.44 -12.42
N LEU A 40 7.89 1.76 -12.68
CA LEU A 40 7.85 0.55 -13.53
C LEU A 40 8.19 0.89 -14.98
N ARG A 41 7.60 1.94 -15.55
CA ARG A 41 7.85 2.40 -16.92
C ARG A 41 9.31 2.82 -17.12
N GLN A 42 9.92 3.51 -16.16
CA GLN A 42 11.35 3.87 -16.18
C GLN A 42 12.25 2.64 -16.24
N ARG A 43 11.78 1.48 -15.78
CA ARG A 43 12.49 0.19 -15.86
C ARG A 43 12.10 -0.66 -17.07
N GLY A 44 11.32 -0.11 -17.99
CA GLY A 44 10.87 -0.83 -19.17
C GLY A 44 9.81 -1.91 -18.91
N VAL A 45 9.19 -1.93 -17.72
CA VAL A 45 8.13 -2.90 -17.39
C VAL A 45 6.81 -2.43 -18.01
N PRO A 46 6.19 -3.21 -18.92
CA PRO A 46 4.87 -2.91 -19.44
C PRO A 46 3.86 -2.77 -18.30
N SER A 47 3.24 -1.60 -18.17
CA SER A 47 2.38 -1.33 -17.02
C SER A 47 1.21 -0.43 -17.38
N ALA A 48 0.05 -0.71 -16.80
CA ALA A 48 -1.25 -0.12 -17.08
C ALA A 48 -1.91 0.40 -15.78
N LEU A 49 -2.59 1.55 -15.88
CA LEU A 49 -3.41 2.07 -14.80
C LEU A 49 -4.80 1.44 -14.87
N ALA A 50 -5.22 0.81 -13.79
CA ALA A 50 -6.57 0.24 -13.69
C ALA A 50 -7.64 1.32 -13.94
N GLY A 51 -8.68 0.95 -14.68
CA GLY A 51 -9.78 1.85 -15.04
C GLY A 51 -9.51 2.74 -16.24
N ARG A 52 -8.24 2.92 -16.64
CA ARG A 52 -7.87 3.74 -17.81
C ARG A 52 -7.30 2.89 -18.95
N ASP A 53 -6.37 2.01 -18.66
CA ASP A 53 -5.57 1.31 -19.65
C ASP A 53 -5.97 -0.18 -19.75
N TRP A 54 -7.28 -0.48 -19.84
CA TRP A 54 -7.84 -1.84 -19.80
C TRP A 54 -7.28 -2.78 -20.88
N ALA A 55 -7.15 -2.25 -22.09
CA ALA A 55 -6.63 -3.04 -23.21
C ALA A 55 -5.18 -3.48 -22.98
N ALA A 56 -4.34 -2.59 -22.44
CA ALA A 56 -2.96 -2.92 -22.11
C ALA A 56 -2.87 -3.97 -20.99
N GLY A 57 -3.73 -3.88 -19.97
CA GLY A 57 -3.82 -4.89 -18.92
C GLY A 57 -4.22 -6.25 -19.47
N ALA A 58 -5.25 -6.31 -20.30
CA ALA A 58 -5.71 -7.54 -20.94
C ALA A 58 -4.66 -8.14 -21.90
N ALA A 59 -3.83 -7.29 -22.54
CA ALA A 59 -2.75 -7.69 -23.43
C ALA A 59 -1.47 -8.14 -22.67
N GLY A 60 -1.45 -8.18 -21.34
CA GLY A 60 -0.32 -8.71 -20.57
C GLY A 60 0.58 -7.64 -19.97
N ALA A 61 0.07 -6.44 -19.68
CA ALA A 61 0.78 -5.48 -18.84
C ALA A 61 0.50 -5.73 -17.34
N THR A 62 1.48 -5.40 -16.50
CA THR A 62 1.26 -5.28 -15.06
C THR A 62 0.24 -4.19 -14.77
N VAL A 63 -0.80 -4.50 -14.02
CA VAL A 63 -1.87 -3.55 -13.71
C VAL A 63 -1.68 -2.99 -12.31
N VAL A 64 -1.70 -1.66 -12.19
CA VAL A 64 -1.60 -0.96 -10.91
C VAL A 64 -2.85 -0.11 -10.69
N GLY A 65 -3.40 -0.11 -9.47
CA GLY A 65 -4.55 0.73 -9.16
C GLY A 65 -5.04 0.58 -7.72
N GLY A 66 -6.11 1.29 -7.41
CA GLY A 66 -6.79 1.20 -6.12
C GLY A 66 -7.77 0.01 -6.05
N ARG A 67 -8.73 0.10 -5.12
CA ARG A 67 -9.74 -0.94 -4.86
C ARG A 67 -10.36 -1.54 -6.14
N ALA A 68 -10.81 -0.72 -7.06
CA ALA A 68 -11.45 -1.18 -8.28
C ALA A 68 -10.52 -2.01 -9.18
N ALA A 69 -9.20 -1.88 -9.02
CA ALA A 69 -8.22 -2.69 -9.75
C ALA A 69 -8.35 -4.18 -9.42
N ALA A 70 -8.96 -4.54 -8.30
CA ALA A 70 -9.24 -5.93 -7.96
C ALA A 70 -10.00 -6.68 -9.07
N PHE A 71 -10.77 -5.97 -9.90
CA PHE A 71 -11.52 -6.53 -11.03
C PHE A 71 -10.86 -6.27 -12.40
N ALA A 72 -9.75 -5.54 -12.45
CA ALA A 72 -9.12 -5.20 -13.72
C ALA A 72 -8.61 -6.46 -14.45
N PRO A 73 -8.70 -6.53 -15.78
CA PRO A 73 -8.11 -7.62 -16.52
C PRO A 73 -6.59 -7.57 -16.44
N VAL A 74 -5.98 -8.72 -16.23
CA VAL A 74 -4.54 -8.92 -16.32
C VAL A 74 -4.31 -10.19 -17.13
N GLY A 75 -3.79 -10.03 -18.33
CA GLY A 75 -3.45 -11.16 -19.20
C GLY A 75 -2.31 -11.97 -18.56
N GLU A 76 -2.45 -13.29 -18.49
CA GLU A 76 -1.46 -14.20 -17.89
C GLU A 76 -1.00 -13.72 -16.50
N LEU A 77 -1.95 -13.52 -15.58
CA LEU A 77 -1.67 -13.10 -14.21
C LEU A 77 -0.65 -14.03 -13.56
N ALA A 78 0.50 -13.48 -13.14
CA ALA A 78 1.60 -14.23 -12.55
C ALA A 78 1.81 -13.95 -11.05
N ALA A 79 1.35 -12.79 -10.55
CA ALA A 79 1.42 -12.46 -9.13
C ALA A 79 0.38 -11.40 -8.74
N VAL A 80 0.00 -11.40 -7.47
CA VAL A 80 -0.83 -10.35 -6.87
C VAL A 80 -0.08 -9.73 -5.69
N LEU A 81 -0.06 -8.40 -5.65
CA LEU A 81 0.46 -7.62 -4.53
C LEU A 81 -0.59 -6.62 -4.07
N MET A 82 -0.87 -6.61 -2.79
CA MET A 82 -1.72 -5.60 -2.16
C MET A 82 -0.90 -4.87 -1.09
N ILE A 83 -0.67 -3.58 -1.31
CA ILE A 83 0.11 -2.72 -0.43
C ILE A 83 -0.82 -2.10 0.61
N ASP A 84 -0.37 -2.13 1.87
CA ASP A 84 -1.08 -1.57 3.02
C ASP A 84 -2.54 -2.06 3.12
N GLU A 85 -2.69 -3.39 3.18
CA GLU A 85 -3.99 -4.10 3.12
C GLU A 85 -4.98 -3.69 4.22
N HIS A 86 -4.48 -3.10 5.31
CA HIS A 86 -5.26 -2.59 6.44
C HIS A 86 -6.01 -1.28 6.12
N ASP A 87 -5.69 -0.63 4.99
CA ASP A 87 -6.29 0.66 4.64
C ASP A 87 -7.78 0.48 4.30
N GLU A 88 -8.63 1.26 4.97
CA GLU A 88 -10.09 1.22 4.82
C GLU A 88 -10.57 1.52 3.39
N VAL A 89 -9.74 2.18 2.57
CA VAL A 89 -10.05 2.48 1.17
C VAL A 89 -10.35 1.21 0.35
N TYR A 90 -9.88 0.06 0.81
CA TYR A 90 -10.10 -1.23 0.15
C TYR A 90 -11.49 -1.82 0.41
N GLN A 91 -12.23 -1.29 1.37
CA GLN A 91 -13.62 -1.66 1.63
C GLN A 91 -14.57 -0.86 0.73
N GLU A 92 -15.47 -1.52 0.01
CA GLU A 92 -16.63 -0.90 -0.61
C GLU A 92 -17.82 -0.97 0.34
N GLU A 93 -18.32 0.19 0.75
CA GLU A 93 -19.44 0.29 1.69
C GLU A 93 -20.81 0.29 1.00
N ARG A 94 -20.82 0.63 -0.29
CA ARG A 94 -22.08 0.63 -1.07
C ARG A 94 -22.50 -0.80 -1.39
N ALA A 95 -23.79 -1.02 -1.45
CA ALA A 95 -24.35 -2.33 -1.81
C ALA A 95 -24.08 -2.67 -3.31
N PRO A 96 -23.57 -3.85 -3.65
CA PRO A 96 -23.09 -4.89 -2.74
C PRO A 96 -21.77 -4.50 -2.07
N THR A 97 -21.67 -4.69 -0.76
CA THR A 97 -20.43 -4.48 -0.03
C THR A 97 -19.40 -5.57 -0.36
N TRP A 98 -18.12 -5.20 -0.47
CA TRP A 98 -17.02 -6.12 -0.72
C TRP A 98 -15.69 -5.51 -0.32
N HIS A 99 -14.73 -6.36 -0.01
CA HIS A 99 -13.36 -5.95 0.29
C HIS A 99 -12.40 -6.42 -0.80
N ALA A 100 -11.50 -5.53 -1.25
CA ALA A 100 -10.57 -5.84 -2.35
C ALA A 100 -9.68 -7.05 -2.04
N ARG A 101 -9.29 -7.25 -0.79
CA ARG A 101 -8.51 -8.41 -0.34
C ARG A 101 -9.18 -9.73 -0.73
N GLU A 102 -10.47 -9.88 -0.47
CA GLU A 102 -11.21 -11.11 -0.78
C GLU A 102 -11.19 -11.41 -2.28
N VAL A 103 -11.38 -10.37 -3.09
CA VAL A 103 -11.37 -10.49 -4.55
C VAL A 103 -10.00 -10.90 -5.06
N VAL A 104 -8.93 -10.25 -4.59
CA VAL A 104 -7.58 -10.57 -5.09
C VAL A 104 -7.08 -11.92 -4.60
N LEU A 105 -7.43 -12.34 -3.38
CA LEU A 105 -7.13 -13.67 -2.86
C LEU A 105 -7.79 -14.74 -3.73
N GLU A 106 -9.08 -14.59 -4.05
CA GLU A 106 -9.80 -15.55 -4.89
C GLU A 106 -9.24 -15.57 -6.32
N ARG A 107 -8.86 -14.41 -6.87
CA ARG A 107 -8.19 -14.34 -8.18
C ARG A 107 -6.86 -15.08 -8.19
N ALA A 108 -6.01 -14.82 -7.18
CA ALA A 108 -4.72 -15.49 -7.05
C ALA A 108 -4.89 -17.02 -6.90
N ARG A 109 -5.85 -17.45 -6.08
CA ARG A 109 -6.20 -18.86 -5.90
C ARG A 109 -6.61 -19.53 -7.22
N ARG A 110 -7.51 -18.90 -7.99
CA ARG A 110 -7.96 -19.42 -9.30
C ARG A 110 -6.84 -19.48 -10.32
N ALA A 111 -6.00 -18.44 -10.36
CA ALA A 111 -4.84 -18.39 -11.26
C ALA A 111 -3.67 -19.26 -10.76
N ARG A 112 -3.70 -19.75 -9.53
CA ARG A 112 -2.61 -20.51 -8.85
C ARG A 112 -1.30 -19.73 -8.81
N VAL A 113 -1.38 -18.45 -8.49
CA VAL A 113 -0.23 -17.54 -8.41
C VAL A 113 -0.04 -17.02 -6.99
N PRO A 114 1.16 -16.57 -6.62
CA PRO A 114 1.41 -15.99 -5.32
C PRO A 114 0.59 -14.71 -5.11
N CYS A 115 0.11 -14.53 -3.87
CA CYS A 115 -0.52 -13.31 -3.40
C CYS A 115 0.20 -12.81 -2.16
N VAL A 116 0.74 -11.59 -2.23
CA VAL A 116 1.42 -10.94 -1.12
C VAL A 116 0.59 -9.76 -0.64
N LEU A 117 0.30 -9.75 0.65
CA LEU A 117 -0.34 -8.63 1.34
C LEU A 117 0.70 -7.99 2.24
N THR A 118 0.90 -6.67 2.16
CA THR A 118 1.80 -5.94 3.06
C THR A 118 1.00 -5.03 3.98
N SER A 119 1.46 -4.87 5.22
CA SER A 119 0.82 -3.99 6.20
C SER A 119 1.77 -3.68 7.35
N PRO A 120 1.78 -2.47 7.94
CA PRO A 120 2.45 -2.24 9.21
C PRO A 120 1.71 -2.91 10.38
N MET A 121 0.40 -3.04 10.24
CA MET A 121 -0.51 -3.71 11.19
C MET A 121 -1.49 -4.60 10.44
N PRO A 122 -1.12 -5.86 10.15
CA PRO A 122 -2.03 -6.77 9.46
C PRO A 122 -3.39 -6.87 10.17
N THR A 123 -4.46 -6.81 9.39
CA THR A 123 -5.80 -7.02 9.93
C THR A 123 -5.96 -8.44 10.49
N PRO A 124 -6.87 -8.68 11.44
CA PRO A 124 -7.13 -10.03 11.94
C PRO A 124 -7.46 -11.03 10.82
N GLU A 125 -8.21 -10.60 9.81
CA GLU A 125 -8.57 -11.41 8.66
C GLU A 125 -7.35 -11.76 7.81
N ALA A 126 -6.43 -10.82 7.60
CA ALA A 126 -5.20 -11.09 6.87
C ALA A 126 -4.27 -12.01 7.67
N ALA A 127 -4.14 -11.79 8.98
CA ALA A 127 -3.34 -12.63 9.87
C ALA A 127 -3.87 -14.08 9.94
N ALA A 128 -5.17 -14.29 9.79
CA ALA A 128 -5.79 -15.61 9.76
C ALA A 128 -5.47 -16.43 8.49
N LEU A 129 -4.95 -15.80 7.43
CA LEU A 129 -4.59 -16.49 6.17
C LEU A 129 -3.35 -17.37 6.31
N GLY A 130 -2.52 -17.15 7.31
CA GLY A 130 -1.29 -17.92 7.53
C GLY A 130 -0.24 -17.12 8.31
N PRO A 131 1.00 -17.60 8.35
CA PRO A 131 2.06 -16.94 9.10
C PRO A 131 2.32 -15.53 8.58
N VAL A 132 2.47 -14.58 9.51
CA VAL A 132 2.92 -13.23 9.21
C VAL A 132 4.45 -13.22 9.19
N LEU A 133 5.00 -12.87 8.03
CA LEU A 133 6.45 -12.67 7.88
C LEU A 133 6.78 -11.27 8.39
N GLU A 134 7.83 -11.17 9.16
CA GLU A 134 8.29 -9.92 9.76
C GLU A 134 9.68 -9.56 9.23
N VAL A 135 9.95 -8.27 9.10
CA VAL A 135 11.31 -7.76 8.87
C VAL A 135 12.15 -7.88 10.15
N SER A 136 13.44 -7.64 10.06
CA SER A 136 14.30 -7.66 11.24
C SER A 136 13.86 -6.62 12.29
N ARG A 137 14.13 -6.87 13.57
CA ARG A 137 13.81 -5.91 14.65
C ARG A 137 14.46 -4.54 14.46
N SER A 138 15.63 -4.47 13.82
CA SER A 138 16.31 -3.23 13.52
C SER A 138 15.59 -2.43 12.44
N GLU A 139 15.18 -3.09 11.36
CA GLU A 139 14.38 -2.47 10.29
C GLU A 139 13.00 -2.03 10.80
N GLU A 140 12.38 -2.85 11.65
CA GLU A 140 11.12 -2.49 12.27
C GLU A 140 11.24 -1.21 13.08
N ARG A 141 12.23 -1.11 13.98
CA ARG A 141 12.44 0.10 14.79
C ARG A 141 12.76 1.33 13.94
N ALA A 142 13.59 1.18 12.91
CA ALA A 142 13.93 2.27 12.00
C ALA A 142 12.74 2.73 11.15
N GLY A 143 11.79 1.85 10.90
CA GLY A 143 10.62 2.11 10.05
C GLY A 143 9.41 2.69 10.80
N TRP A 144 9.47 2.90 12.12
CA TRP A 144 8.40 3.58 12.86
C TRP A 144 8.76 5.05 13.09
N PRO A 145 7.81 5.98 12.96
CA PRO A 145 8.05 7.38 13.26
C PRO A 145 8.35 7.57 14.75
N LEU A 146 9.17 8.57 15.06
CA LEU A 146 9.34 9.00 16.44
C LEU A 146 8.03 9.65 16.91
N VAL A 147 7.54 9.17 18.05
CA VAL A 147 6.34 9.70 18.69
C VAL A 147 6.76 10.51 19.89
N GLU A 148 6.42 11.78 19.91
CA GLU A 148 6.59 12.68 21.05
C GLU A 148 5.22 13.04 21.59
N VAL A 149 5.00 12.80 22.87
CA VAL A 149 3.77 13.20 23.57
C VAL A 149 4.04 14.51 24.28
N VAL A 150 3.31 15.54 23.90
CA VAL A 150 3.44 16.88 24.49
C VAL A 150 2.22 17.16 25.35
N ASP A 151 2.42 17.51 26.64
CA ASP A 151 1.35 18.03 27.49
C ASP A 151 1.10 19.51 27.12
N PRO A 152 -0.09 19.87 26.61
CA PRO A 152 -0.39 21.25 26.24
C PRO A 152 -0.35 22.23 27.42
N ARG A 153 -0.39 21.72 28.66
CA ARG A 153 -0.32 22.53 29.87
C ARG A 153 1.09 22.99 30.18
N GLU A 154 2.10 22.20 29.75
CA GLU A 154 3.52 22.47 29.96
C GLU A 154 4.16 23.26 28.83
N ASP A 155 3.58 23.22 27.61
CA ASP A 155 4.15 23.78 26.38
C ASP A 155 3.80 25.27 26.16
N GLY A 156 3.29 25.98 27.17
CA GLY A 156 3.04 27.42 27.09
C GLY A 156 2.01 27.86 26.03
N SER A 157 1.21 26.91 25.52
CA SER A 157 0.21 27.22 24.50
C SER A 157 -0.76 28.29 24.98
N SER A 158 -0.91 29.34 24.18
CA SER A 158 -1.89 30.42 24.47
C SER A 158 -3.29 29.78 24.55
N ARG A 159 -4.03 30.14 25.63
CA ARG A 159 -5.40 29.68 25.83
C ARG A 159 -6.24 29.85 24.56
N GLY A 160 -6.73 28.75 24.01
CA GLY A 160 -7.63 28.72 22.85
C GLY A 160 -7.06 28.27 21.53
N THR A 161 -5.80 27.84 21.46
CA THR A 161 -5.25 27.19 20.26
C THR A 161 -5.18 25.67 20.43
N LEU A 162 -5.58 24.94 19.38
CA LEU A 162 -5.42 23.47 19.31
C LEU A 162 -3.96 23.03 19.09
N TRP A 163 -3.10 23.98 18.70
CA TRP A 163 -1.72 23.71 18.32
C TRP A 163 -0.76 24.23 19.40
N THR A 164 0.08 23.36 19.93
CA THR A 164 1.16 23.74 20.83
C THR A 164 2.32 24.38 20.05
N GLU A 165 3.14 25.20 20.71
CA GLU A 165 4.34 25.79 20.07
C GLU A 165 5.27 24.71 19.53
N ARG A 166 5.36 23.58 20.20
CA ARG A 166 6.14 22.43 19.78
C ARG A 166 5.66 21.86 18.46
N VAL A 167 4.35 21.64 18.31
CA VAL A 167 3.74 21.14 17.06
C VAL A 167 3.98 22.13 15.92
N VAL A 168 3.79 23.43 16.14
CA VAL A 168 4.04 24.46 15.12
C VAL A 168 5.50 24.46 14.68
N ARG A 169 6.43 24.27 15.60
CA ARG A 169 7.86 24.19 15.30
C ARG A 169 8.16 22.96 14.42
N VAL A 170 7.68 21.79 14.80
CA VAL A 170 7.88 20.55 14.03
C VAL A 170 7.34 20.69 12.60
N ILE A 171 6.15 21.28 12.42
CA ILE A 171 5.58 21.52 11.09
C ILE A 171 6.48 22.45 10.26
N ARG A 172 6.93 23.56 10.83
CA ARG A 172 7.82 24.52 10.15
C ARG A 172 9.18 23.91 9.76
N ASP A 173 9.71 23.06 10.61
CA ASP A 173 10.98 22.39 10.35
C ASP A 173 10.82 21.32 9.26
N ALA A 174 9.69 20.61 9.21
CA ALA A 174 9.38 19.66 8.15
C ALA A 174 9.24 20.33 6.77
N ASP A 175 8.59 21.50 6.69
CA ASP A 175 8.44 22.26 5.44
C ASP A 175 9.78 22.78 4.87
N ARG A 176 10.84 22.84 5.67
CA ARG A 176 12.16 23.29 5.23
C ARG A 176 13.03 22.17 4.64
N VAL A 177 12.61 20.93 4.80
CA VAL A 177 13.37 19.72 4.40
C VAL A 177 12.75 19.06 3.15
N ALA A 178 11.54 19.47 2.77
CA ALA A 178 10.82 18.99 1.58
C ALA A 178 11.18 19.86 0.36
#